data_32079d548af69f50eb81b00c86e1cbdd
#
_entry.id   32079d548af69f50eb81b00c86e1cbdd
#
_cell.length_a   1.000
_cell.length_b   1.000
_cell.length_c   1.000
_cell.angle_alpha   90.00
_cell.angle_beta   90.00
_cell.angle_gamma   90.00
#
_symmetry.space_group_name_H-M   'P 1'
#
loop_
_entity.id
_entity.type
_entity.pdbx_description
1 polymer ?
#
loop_
_entity_poly.entity_id
_entity_poly.type
_entity_poly.pdbx_seq_one_letter_code
_entity_poly.pdbx_strand_id
1 'polypeptide(L)'
;MIRRIAAAVAVVALTVPLAAAIGDVPVTSRDGLVVCSSAPACDVGAKILGRGGNAVDAAIATAFALAVTHPSAGNIGGGGFMIVRTPNGDATTFDFREKAPLKSTRTMYLRDGEIDISLTNAGYLAPGVPGTVRGLGLAHKRFGKLSWREIVTPAVQLADEGFVLSDALARSLNHQLSGAMGRFHASVEAYGKPGGGTWAAGDRLVLKDLAKTLRLIATGGPDAFYKGWIADRIAEDMAANGGLITKEDLAKYEAKERAPVRGQYRGYEIISMPPPSSGGTALIEMLNVLEPFDLKAKGRNSADSLHLQIEAMRRAYLDRARFLGDPDFVEVPVARLISKEHARTLSGTIDPLKASRSVDLGKDIVAPSSQESDETTHFSVIDRNGMAVASTYTLEGSYGSRAVVKGAGFLLNNEMGDFNKNPGVTDGAGNIGTAANLIDPGKRMLSSMTPTIVTRNGRVVLITGSPGGRTIINTVLSVVLGVTEFDLDVRDAVDAPRMHHQWLPDTVTIERDGVTEEVVQKLRTMGHTVNVGGTQGDANSIQVDEAGLATGAADRRSPDGKASTPAGLTSPR
;
A
#
# COMPACT_ATOMS: atom_id res chain seq x y z
N MET A 1 15.62 19.85 -77.67
CA MET A 1 16.13 20.46 -76.41
C MET A 1 15.03 20.34 -75.38
N ILE A 2 15.07 19.33 -74.52
CA ILE A 2 14.09 19.08 -73.45
C ILE A 2 14.86 19.16 -72.12
N ARG A 3 14.61 20.20 -71.34
CA ARG A 3 15.16 20.39 -69.97
C ARG A 3 14.35 19.56 -69.00
N ARG A 4 15.00 18.58 -68.32
CA ARG A 4 14.45 17.87 -67.16
C ARG A 4 14.70 18.74 -65.90
N ILE A 5 13.62 19.09 -65.22
CA ILE A 5 13.67 19.72 -63.89
C ILE A 5 13.56 18.56 -62.89
N ALA A 6 14.61 18.38 -62.07
CA ALA A 6 14.59 17.45 -60.93
C ALA A 6 14.11 18.20 -59.70
N ALA A 7 12.97 17.80 -59.15
CA ALA A 7 12.49 18.32 -57.85
C ALA A 7 13.09 17.45 -56.73
N ALA A 8 13.88 18.08 -55.85
CA ALA A 8 14.37 17.45 -54.64
C ALA A 8 13.30 17.58 -53.53
N VAL A 9 12.78 16.45 -53.07
CA VAL A 9 11.89 16.40 -51.90
C VAL A 9 12.78 16.27 -50.66
N ALA A 10 12.85 17.32 -49.85
CA ALA A 10 13.50 17.27 -48.55
C ALA A 10 12.52 16.67 -47.53
N VAL A 11 12.80 15.43 -47.05
CA VAL A 11 12.10 14.82 -45.93
C VAL A 11 12.68 15.39 -44.63
N VAL A 12 11.94 16.28 -43.98
CA VAL A 12 12.25 16.76 -42.63
C VAL A 12 11.74 15.68 -41.66
N ALA A 13 12.65 14.88 -41.14
CA ALA A 13 12.35 13.96 -40.03
C ALA A 13 12.16 14.79 -38.74
N LEU A 14 10.92 14.99 -38.33
CA LEU A 14 10.60 15.49 -36.98
C LEU A 14 10.96 14.37 -35.98
N THR A 15 12.09 14.49 -35.34
CA THR A 15 12.38 13.69 -34.12
C THR A 15 11.58 14.31 -32.97
N VAL A 16 10.44 13.73 -32.65
CA VAL A 16 9.74 14.00 -31.38
C VAL A 16 10.60 13.36 -30.29
N PRO A 17 11.12 14.11 -29.31
CA PRO A 17 11.78 13.49 -28.18
C PRO A 17 10.74 12.68 -27.43
N LEU A 18 10.94 11.36 -27.32
CA LEU A 18 10.20 10.52 -26.40
C LEU A 18 10.53 11.04 -25.01
N ALA A 19 9.60 11.77 -24.40
CA ALA A 19 9.73 12.15 -22.99
C ALA A 19 9.76 10.84 -22.19
N ALA A 20 10.91 10.51 -21.61
CA ALA A 20 11.03 9.38 -20.70
C ALA A 20 10.00 9.56 -19.57
N ALA A 21 9.23 8.52 -19.26
CA ALA A 21 8.29 8.56 -18.16
C ALA A 21 9.04 8.85 -16.85
N ILE A 22 8.41 9.63 -15.96
CA ILE A 22 8.98 10.01 -14.66
C ILE A 22 9.16 8.77 -13.83
N GLY A 23 10.10 8.01 -13.80
CA GLY A 23 10.27 6.74 -13.08
C GLY A 23 11.16 5.73 -13.80
N ASP A 24 11.54 6.02 -15.06
CA ASP A 24 12.30 5.10 -15.90
C ASP A 24 13.75 4.89 -15.46
N VAL A 25 14.34 5.85 -14.74
CA VAL A 25 15.75 5.80 -14.33
C VAL A 25 15.86 5.73 -12.80
N PRO A 26 16.61 4.75 -12.25
CA PRO A 26 16.90 4.72 -10.81
C PRO A 26 17.66 5.98 -10.39
N VAL A 27 17.25 6.57 -9.26
CA VAL A 27 17.86 7.78 -8.70
C VAL A 27 18.76 7.37 -7.54
N THR A 28 20.01 7.86 -7.54
CA THR A 28 20.97 7.55 -6.48
C THR A 28 21.27 8.75 -5.60
N SER A 29 21.52 8.54 -4.30
CA SER A 29 21.88 9.59 -3.36
C SER A 29 22.59 9.06 -2.11
N ARG A 30 23.49 9.88 -1.56
CA ARG A 30 24.06 9.71 -0.20
C ARG A 30 23.42 10.67 0.81
N ASP A 31 22.71 11.68 0.34
CA ASP A 31 22.15 12.76 1.15
C ASP A 31 20.70 12.52 1.60
N GLY A 32 20.16 11.35 1.22
CA GLY A 32 18.78 10.94 1.50
C GLY A 32 17.94 10.79 0.23
N LEU A 33 16.88 10.00 0.33
CA LEU A 33 16.05 9.60 -0.81
C LEU A 33 14.62 9.35 -0.35
N VAL A 34 13.65 9.76 -1.17
CA VAL A 34 12.22 9.49 -1.01
C VAL A 34 11.70 8.85 -2.30
N VAL A 35 10.99 7.73 -2.19
CA VAL A 35 10.33 7.06 -3.31
C VAL A 35 8.85 6.89 -2.98
N CYS A 36 7.96 7.38 -3.83
CA CYS A 36 6.52 7.32 -3.61
C CYS A 36 5.71 7.41 -4.91
N SER A 37 4.39 7.20 -4.84
CA SER A 37 3.47 7.11 -5.98
C SER A 37 3.05 8.48 -6.58
N SER A 38 3.55 9.62 -6.08
CA SER A 38 3.21 10.96 -6.61
C SER A 38 4.41 11.90 -6.59
N ALA A 39 4.87 12.33 -7.76
CA ALA A 39 6.04 13.18 -7.90
C ALA A 39 6.03 14.44 -7.01
N PRO A 40 4.94 15.23 -6.91
CA PRO A 40 4.91 16.40 -6.01
C PRO A 40 5.08 16.03 -4.54
N ALA A 41 4.54 14.89 -4.10
CA ALA A 41 4.66 14.43 -2.71
C ALA A 41 6.09 13.95 -2.40
N CYS A 42 6.72 13.20 -3.32
CA CYS A 42 8.11 12.79 -3.17
C CYS A 42 9.05 14.01 -3.08
N ASP A 43 8.81 15.05 -3.89
CA ASP A 43 9.56 16.30 -3.85
C ASP A 43 9.39 17.06 -2.54
N VAL A 44 8.20 17.03 -1.94
CA VAL A 44 7.97 17.58 -0.59
C VAL A 44 8.84 16.86 0.44
N GLY A 45 8.83 15.52 0.46
CA GLY A 45 9.65 14.75 1.39
C GLY A 45 11.15 15.03 1.22
N ALA A 46 11.63 15.06 -0.02
CA ALA A 46 13.02 15.37 -0.34
C ALA A 46 13.41 16.81 0.09
N LYS A 47 12.52 17.80 -0.05
CA LYS A 47 12.72 19.17 0.47
C LYS A 47 12.86 19.18 1.99
N ILE A 48 12.08 18.37 2.70
CA ILE A 48 12.17 18.25 4.16
C ILE A 48 13.54 17.68 4.56
N LEU A 49 14.04 16.63 3.88
CA LEU A 49 15.41 16.13 4.08
C LEU A 49 16.45 17.24 3.83
N GLY A 50 16.32 17.99 2.74
CA GLY A 50 17.22 19.10 2.38
C GLY A 50 17.22 20.26 3.38
N ARG A 51 16.14 20.46 4.12
CA ARG A 51 16.03 21.45 5.22
C ARG A 51 16.59 20.94 6.55
N GLY A 52 17.16 19.74 6.58
CA GLY A 52 17.74 19.15 7.78
C GLY A 52 16.78 18.30 8.62
N GLY A 53 15.57 18.01 8.10
CA GLY A 53 14.69 16.98 8.65
C GLY A 53 15.31 15.60 8.55
N ASN A 54 14.84 14.66 9.36
CA ASN A 54 15.21 13.26 9.28
C ASN A 54 14.22 12.45 8.42
N ALA A 55 14.43 11.13 8.29
CA ALA A 55 13.56 10.28 7.49
C ALA A 55 12.11 10.26 7.97
N VAL A 56 11.85 10.40 9.27
CA VAL A 56 10.48 10.46 9.83
C VAL A 56 9.79 11.78 9.47
N ASP A 57 10.48 12.92 9.58
CA ASP A 57 9.95 14.22 9.16
C ASP A 57 9.56 14.19 7.67
N ALA A 58 10.46 13.65 6.83
CA ALA A 58 10.23 13.52 5.40
C ALA A 58 9.06 12.57 5.07
N ALA A 59 8.98 11.42 5.75
CA ALA A 59 7.90 10.46 5.59
C ALA A 59 6.53 11.07 5.93
N ILE A 60 6.43 11.82 7.04
CA ILE A 60 5.19 12.48 7.46
C ILE A 60 4.79 13.56 6.45
N ALA A 61 5.75 14.39 6.00
CA ALA A 61 5.48 15.42 5.01
C ALA A 61 5.03 14.81 3.66
N THR A 62 5.64 13.70 3.24
CA THR A 62 5.23 12.93 2.06
C THR A 62 3.80 12.39 2.22
N ALA A 63 3.45 11.83 3.39
CA ALA A 63 2.10 11.31 3.64
C ALA A 63 1.04 12.42 3.56
N PHE A 64 1.25 13.59 4.17
CA PHE A 64 0.32 14.72 4.05
C PHE A 64 0.25 15.27 2.61
N ALA A 65 1.36 15.29 1.88
CA ALA A 65 1.37 15.71 0.49
C ALA A 65 0.65 14.70 -0.44
N LEU A 66 0.80 13.39 -0.19
CA LEU A 66 0.04 12.34 -0.88
C LEU A 66 -1.47 12.46 -0.63
N ALA A 67 -1.91 12.87 0.58
CA ALA A 67 -3.32 13.13 0.86
C ALA A 67 -3.93 14.23 -0.04
N VAL A 68 -3.09 15.08 -0.63
CA VAL A 68 -3.49 16.11 -1.59
C VAL A 68 -3.32 15.64 -3.03
N THR A 69 -2.16 15.06 -3.36
CA THR A 69 -1.73 14.83 -4.76
C THR A 69 -1.98 13.42 -5.28
N HIS A 70 -2.41 12.51 -4.40
CA HIS A 70 -2.74 11.11 -4.73
C HIS A 70 -4.05 10.67 -4.03
N PRO A 71 -5.18 11.35 -4.31
CA PRO A 71 -6.43 11.17 -3.56
C PRO A 71 -7.07 9.79 -3.70
N SER A 72 -6.58 8.95 -4.63
CA SER A 72 -7.04 7.55 -4.74
C SER A 72 -6.72 6.72 -3.50
N ALA A 73 -5.61 7.03 -2.78
CA ALA A 73 -5.17 6.28 -1.62
C ALA A 73 -4.47 7.13 -0.54
N GLY A 74 -3.78 8.20 -0.93
CA GLY A 74 -3.18 9.16 0.00
C GLY A 74 -4.26 9.87 0.82
N ASN A 75 -4.10 9.97 2.16
CA ASN A 75 -5.24 10.31 2.99
C ASN A 75 -4.91 10.95 4.34
N ILE A 76 -5.92 11.59 4.92
CA ILE A 76 -6.03 11.89 6.35
C ILE A 76 -7.29 11.24 6.97
N GLY A 77 -8.19 10.73 6.14
CA GLY A 77 -9.42 10.06 6.54
C GLY A 77 -9.37 8.53 6.51
N GLY A 78 -8.17 7.96 6.46
CA GLY A 78 -7.89 6.53 6.46
C GLY A 78 -6.92 6.11 7.57
N GLY A 79 -6.11 5.09 7.31
CA GLY A 79 -5.13 4.58 8.24
C GLY A 79 -4.03 3.76 7.59
N GLY A 80 -3.21 3.12 8.40
CA GLY A 80 -2.09 2.32 7.90
C GLY A 80 -1.02 2.01 8.93
N PHE A 81 0.20 1.82 8.43
CA PHE A 81 1.35 1.37 9.20
C PHE A 81 2.64 2.06 8.75
N MET A 82 3.55 2.23 9.70
CA MET A 82 4.89 2.75 9.45
C MET A 82 5.92 1.94 10.24
N ILE A 83 7.04 1.59 9.61
CA ILE A 83 8.23 1.06 10.28
C ILE A 83 9.30 2.14 10.25
N VAL A 84 9.93 2.36 11.38
CA VAL A 84 11.10 3.21 11.52
C VAL A 84 12.25 2.37 12.03
N ARG A 85 13.38 2.42 11.32
CA ARG A 85 14.66 1.87 11.78
C ARG A 85 15.68 3.00 11.93
N THR A 86 16.18 3.15 13.13
CA THR A 86 17.17 4.18 13.46
C THR A 86 18.58 3.79 13.03
N PRO A 87 19.52 4.73 12.93
CA PRO A 87 20.89 4.43 12.52
C PRO A 87 21.63 3.43 13.42
N ASN A 88 21.28 3.36 14.70
CA ASN A 88 21.87 2.41 15.66
C ASN A 88 21.31 0.98 15.54
N GLY A 89 20.32 0.76 14.66
CA GLY A 89 19.73 -0.56 14.40
C GLY A 89 18.42 -0.86 15.11
N ASP A 90 17.99 -0.01 16.04
CA ASP A 90 16.69 -0.17 16.68
C ASP A 90 15.57 0.03 15.66
N ALA A 91 14.52 -0.78 15.76
CA ALA A 91 13.35 -0.63 14.90
C ALA A 91 12.06 -0.72 15.72
N THR A 92 11.11 0.12 15.36
CA THR A 92 9.75 0.12 15.91
C THR A 92 8.71 0.30 14.81
N THR A 93 7.46 -0.03 15.09
CA THR A 93 6.36 0.14 14.17
C THR A 93 5.25 0.99 14.79
N PHE A 94 4.58 1.75 13.94
CA PHE A 94 3.41 2.53 14.30
C PHE A 94 2.18 1.94 13.61
N ASP A 95 1.24 1.49 14.42
CA ASP A 95 -0.07 0.98 14.01
C ASP A 95 -1.10 2.09 14.16
N PHE A 96 -1.53 2.61 13.03
CA PHE A 96 -2.62 3.59 12.92
C PHE A 96 -3.73 3.09 12.00
N ARG A 97 -3.91 1.75 11.98
CA ARG A 97 -5.02 1.09 11.31
C ARG A 97 -6.35 1.62 11.83
N GLU A 98 -7.32 1.74 10.98
CA GLU A 98 -8.67 2.13 11.33
C GLU A 98 -9.28 1.20 12.37
N LYS A 99 -10.28 1.70 13.09
CA LYS A 99 -11.07 0.92 14.05
C LYS A 99 -12.53 0.86 13.63
N ALA A 100 -13.18 -0.27 13.87
CA ALA A 100 -14.62 -0.37 13.78
C ALA A 100 -15.28 0.67 14.72
N PRO A 101 -16.26 1.46 14.25
CA PRO A 101 -17.04 2.35 15.12
C PRO A 101 -17.68 1.59 16.28
N LEU A 102 -17.89 2.26 17.42
CA LEU A 102 -18.46 1.64 18.63
C LEU A 102 -19.89 1.12 18.44
N LYS A 103 -20.60 1.57 17.39
CA LYS A 103 -21.95 1.09 17.02
C LYS A 103 -21.95 -0.07 16.02
N SER A 104 -20.79 -0.57 15.60
CA SER A 104 -20.69 -1.67 14.64
C SER A 104 -21.19 -2.99 15.23
N THR A 105 -21.72 -3.86 14.38
CA THR A 105 -22.16 -5.21 14.75
C THR A 105 -21.60 -6.24 13.76
N ARG A 106 -21.48 -7.50 14.20
CA ARG A 106 -20.87 -8.59 13.41
C ARG A 106 -21.58 -8.88 12.09
N THR A 107 -22.88 -8.56 12.02
CA THR A 107 -23.74 -8.90 10.87
C THR A 107 -24.28 -7.67 10.14
N MET A 108 -23.72 -6.47 10.41
CA MET A 108 -24.26 -5.21 9.86
C MET A 108 -24.27 -5.15 8.32
N TYR A 109 -23.46 -5.96 7.67
CA TYR A 109 -23.37 -6.04 6.21
C TYR A 109 -24.12 -7.22 5.61
N LEU A 110 -24.89 -7.98 6.42
CA LEU A 110 -25.74 -9.04 5.91
C LEU A 110 -27.15 -8.51 5.59
N ARG A 111 -27.69 -8.92 4.46
CA ARG A 111 -29.10 -8.78 4.07
C ARG A 111 -29.59 -10.16 3.67
N ASP A 112 -30.65 -10.62 4.31
CA ASP A 112 -31.22 -11.96 4.08
C ASP A 112 -30.20 -13.11 4.19
N GLY A 113 -29.17 -12.94 5.05
CA GLY A 113 -28.09 -13.92 5.27
C GLY A 113 -26.91 -13.81 4.31
N GLU A 114 -26.99 -12.98 3.27
CA GLU A 114 -25.95 -12.77 2.28
C GLU A 114 -25.21 -11.44 2.50
N ILE A 115 -23.95 -11.38 2.07
CA ILE A 115 -23.13 -10.16 2.17
C ILE A 115 -23.61 -9.13 1.13
N ASP A 116 -24.05 -7.96 1.61
CA ASP A 116 -24.28 -6.80 0.74
C ASP A 116 -22.99 -5.95 0.63
N ILE A 117 -22.19 -6.24 -0.38
CA ILE A 117 -20.92 -5.54 -0.63
C ILE A 117 -21.11 -4.05 -0.96
N SER A 118 -22.30 -3.61 -1.37
CA SER A 118 -22.56 -2.20 -1.67
C SER A 118 -22.42 -1.33 -0.41
N LEU A 119 -22.68 -1.90 0.77
CA LEU A 119 -22.58 -1.23 2.07
C LEU A 119 -21.13 -1.01 2.53
N THR A 120 -20.18 -1.82 2.03
CA THR A 120 -18.75 -1.70 2.34
C THR A 120 -17.96 -0.96 1.25
N ASN A 121 -18.46 -0.90 0.00
CA ASN A 121 -17.71 -0.31 -1.10
C ASN A 121 -17.80 1.21 -1.17
N ALA A 122 -18.93 1.81 -0.80
CA ALA A 122 -19.13 3.26 -0.90
C ALA A 122 -20.16 3.77 0.11
N GLY A 123 -20.04 5.03 0.50
CA GLY A 123 -20.98 5.71 1.40
C GLY A 123 -20.59 5.63 2.87
N TYR A 124 -21.50 5.99 3.73
CA TYR A 124 -21.21 6.33 5.13
C TYR A 124 -21.22 5.14 6.10
N LEU A 125 -21.63 3.94 5.67
CA LEU A 125 -21.50 2.71 6.46
C LEU A 125 -20.16 2.01 6.27
N ALA A 126 -19.44 2.36 5.21
CA ALA A 126 -18.15 1.75 4.85
C ALA A 126 -16.94 2.21 5.69
N PRO A 127 -16.89 3.46 6.25
CA PRO A 127 -15.70 3.93 6.93
C PRO A 127 -15.48 3.32 8.31
N GLY A 128 -14.22 2.94 8.59
CA GLY A 128 -13.67 2.81 9.93
C GLY A 128 -13.19 4.15 10.48
N VAL A 129 -13.00 4.23 11.80
CA VAL A 129 -12.51 5.44 12.49
C VAL A 129 -11.09 5.76 12.03
N PRO A 130 -10.81 6.93 11.44
CA PRO A 130 -9.54 7.25 10.83
C PRO A 130 -8.37 7.30 11.81
N GLY A 131 -7.20 6.78 11.38
CA GLY A 131 -6.00 6.69 12.20
C GLY A 131 -4.81 7.51 11.73
N THR A 132 -4.73 7.88 10.43
CA THR A 132 -3.55 8.46 9.79
C THR A 132 -2.95 9.63 10.58
N VAL A 133 -3.73 10.64 10.93
CA VAL A 133 -3.21 11.84 11.61
C VAL A 133 -2.66 11.51 13.00
N ARG A 134 -3.30 10.59 13.73
CA ARG A 134 -2.84 10.14 15.04
C ARG A 134 -1.53 9.37 14.96
N GLY A 135 -1.41 8.46 13.96
CA GLY A 135 -0.20 7.67 13.74
C GLY A 135 1.00 8.50 13.34
N LEU A 136 0.82 9.41 12.38
CA LEU A 136 1.86 10.36 11.98
C LEU A 136 2.30 11.24 13.16
N GLY A 137 1.35 11.69 13.98
CA GLY A 137 1.64 12.45 15.20
C GLY A 137 2.42 11.65 16.24
N LEU A 138 2.10 10.35 16.40
CA LEU A 138 2.82 9.47 17.33
C LEU A 138 4.26 9.24 16.86
N ALA A 139 4.48 8.97 15.57
CA ALA A 139 5.80 8.83 14.97
C ALA A 139 6.62 10.12 15.08
N HIS A 140 6.01 11.28 14.82
CA HIS A 140 6.64 12.59 14.99
C HIS A 140 7.05 12.86 16.44
N LYS A 141 6.17 12.60 17.39
CA LYS A 141 6.48 12.76 18.84
C LYS A 141 7.69 11.92 19.27
N ARG A 142 7.87 10.73 18.67
CA ARG A 142 8.94 9.79 19.01
C ARG A 142 10.27 10.12 18.34
N PHE A 143 10.25 10.55 17.07
CA PHE A 143 11.43 10.67 16.22
C PHE A 143 11.55 11.99 15.46
N GLY A 144 10.52 12.83 15.44
CA GLY A 144 10.53 14.09 14.69
C GLY A 144 11.63 15.04 15.13
N LYS A 145 12.23 15.73 14.18
CA LYS A 145 13.31 16.69 14.38
C LYS A 145 12.87 18.13 14.07
N LEU A 146 12.11 18.30 12.98
CA LEU A 146 11.49 19.58 12.63
C LEU A 146 10.15 19.74 13.36
N SER A 147 9.66 20.97 13.46
CA SER A 147 8.35 21.20 14.07
C SER A 147 7.22 20.59 13.22
N TRP A 148 6.16 20.12 13.89
CA TRP A 148 4.98 19.59 13.22
C TRP A 148 4.42 20.53 12.16
N ARG A 149 4.39 21.82 12.45
CA ARG A 149 3.92 22.84 11.51
C ARG A 149 4.77 22.90 10.24
N GLU A 150 6.09 22.82 10.37
CA GLU A 150 7.00 22.86 9.21
C GLU A 150 6.79 21.70 8.26
N ILE A 151 6.53 20.49 8.80
CA ILE A 151 6.37 19.28 7.98
C ILE A 151 4.97 19.16 7.35
N VAL A 152 3.92 19.76 7.96
CA VAL A 152 2.56 19.74 7.40
C VAL A 152 2.30 20.89 6.43
N THR A 153 2.94 22.05 6.62
CA THR A 153 2.72 23.26 5.80
C THR A 153 2.86 23.04 4.28
N PRO A 154 3.81 22.24 3.76
CA PRO A 154 3.89 22.00 2.31
C PRO A 154 2.61 21.39 1.71
N ALA A 155 1.94 20.49 2.44
CA ALA A 155 0.67 19.91 2.01
C ALA A 155 -0.46 20.96 2.03
N VAL A 156 -0.47 21.87 3.04
CA VAL A 156 -1.39 23.01 3.04
C VAL A 156 -1.24 23.86 1.79
N GLN A 157 0.01 24.17 1.39
CA GLN A 157 0.30 24.95 0.19
C GLN A 157 -0.16 24.24 -1.09
N LEU A 158 0.15 22.93 -1.24
CA LEU A 158 -0.30 22.13 -2.38
C LEU A 158 -1.84 22.12 -2.51
N ALA A 159 -2.56 22.01 -1.40
CA ALA A 159 -4.02 22.02 -1.42
C ALA A 159 -4.59 23.42 -1.72
N ASP A 160 -4.00 24.48 -1.13
CA ASP A 160 -4.50 25.85 -1.24
C ASP A 160 -4.18 26.51 -2.58
N GLU A 161 -2.94 26.35 -3.08
CA GLU A 161 -2.49 26.90 -4.36
C GLU A 161 -2.84 25.97 -5.53
N GLY A 162 -3.09 24.70 -5.23
CA GLY A 162 -3.37 23.65 -6.19
C GLY A 162 -2.11 23.10 -6.86
N PHE A 163 -2.26 21.94 -7.49
CA PHE A 163 -1.21 21.25 -8.23
C PHE A 163 -1.70 20.86 -9.63
N VAL A 164 -0.76 20.62 -10.54
CA VAL A 164 -1.05 20.26 -11.93
C VAL A 164 -1.38 18.77 -12.01
N LEU A 165 -2.49 18.43 -12.67
CA LEU A 165 -2.90 17.05 -12.88
C LEU A 165 -2.06 16.38 -13.97
N SER A 166 -1.63 15.15 -13.68
CA SER A 166 -1.15 14.23 -14.70
C SER A 166 -2.31 13.71 -15.56
N ASP A 167 -2.00 13.09 -16.67
CA ASP A 167 -2.99 12.41 -17.50
C ASP A 167 -3.64 11.23 -16.75
N ALA A 168 -2.85 10.45 -15.99
CA ALA A 168 -3.35 9.33 -15.22
C ALA A 168 -4.33 9.78 -14.11
N LEU A 169 -3.98 10.82 -13.35
CA LEU A 169 -4.86 11.34 -12.30
C LEU A 169 -6.12 12.00 -12.87
N ALA A 170 -6.01 12.74 -13.99
CA ALA A 170 -7.16 13.34 -14.66
C ALA A 170 -8.17 12.27 -15.12
N ARG A 171 -7.68 11.18 -15.75
CA ARG A 171 -8.53 10.04 -16.12
C ARG A 171 -9.17 9.36 -14.92
N SER A 172 -8.39 9.14 -13.85
CA SER A 172 -8.89 8.53 -12.61
C SER A 172 -10.02 9.35 -11.98
N LEU A 173 -9.83 10.66 -11.84
CA LEU A 173 -10.87 11.58 -11.32
C LEU A 173 -12.13 11.55 -12.19
N ASN A 174 -11.99 11.65 -13.51
CA ASN A 174 -13.13 11.62 -14.44
C ASN A 174 -13.92 10.30 -14.32
N HIS A 175 -13.22 9.18 -14.22
CA HIS A 175 -13.85 7.87 -14.04
C HIS A 175 -14.65 7.81 -12.73
N GLN A 176 -14.08 8.27 -11.62
CA GLN A 176 -14.76 8.25 -10.32
C GLN A 176 -15.94 9.22 -10.25
N LEU A 177 -15.78 10.43 -10.80
CA LEU A 177 -16.84 11.45 -10.82
C LEU A 177 -18.01 11.06 -11.71
N SER A 178 -17.76 10.35 -12.82
CA SER A 178 -18.84 9.80 -13.65
C SER A 178 -19.48 8.53 -13.06
N GLY A 179 -18.81 7.90 -12.09
CA GLY A 179 -19.24 6.67 -11.42
C GLY A 179 -19.73 6.88 -9.99
N ALA A 180 -19.19 6.11 -9.07
CA ALA A 180 -19.64 6.03 -7.67
C ALA A 180 -19.51 7.36 -6.90
N MET A 181 -18.42 8.10 -7.12
CA MET A 181 -18.16 9.39 -6.45
C MET A 181 -19.18 10.47 -6.85
N GLY A 182 -19.69 10.42 -8.10
CA GLY A 182 -20.68 11.37 -8.60
C GLY A 182 -22.02 11.36 -7.85
N ARG A 183 -22.26 10.33 -7.03
CA ARG A 183 -23.47 10.25 -6.18
C ARG A 183 -23.38 11.10 -4.91
N PHE A 184 -22.18 11.55 -4.53
CA PHE A 184 -21.94 12.32 -3.31
C PHE A 184 -21.67 13.79 -3.65
N HIS A 185 -22.62 14.66 -3.33
CA HIS A 185 -22.55 16.10 -3.67
C HIS A 185 -21.26 16.76 -3.18
N ALA A 186 -20.87 16.54 -1.92
CA ALA A 186 -19.63 17.11 -1.36
C ALA A 186 -18.37 16.63 -2.09
N SER A 187 -18.37 15.43 -2.64
CA SER A 187 -17.25 14.88 -3.43
C SER A 187 -17.18 15.51 -4.82
N VAL A 188 -18.33 15.72 -5.46
CA VAL A 188 -18.40 16.46 -6.73
C VAL A 188 -18.00 17.92 -6.54
N GLU A 189 -18.38 18.55 -5.44
CA GLU A 189 -17.99 19.92 -5.09
C GLU A 189 -16.47 20.04 -4.87
N ALA A 190 -15.85 19.07 -4.17
CA ALA A 190 -14.43 19.08 -3.86
C ALA A 190 -13.54 18.72 -5.06
N TYR A 191 -13.91 17.68 -5.84
CA TYR A 191 -13.07 17.12 -6.89
C TYR A 191 -13.58 17.35 -8.31
N GLY A 192 -14.79 17.89 -8.49
CA GLY A 192 -15.33 18.26 -9.81
C GLY A 192 -14.60 19.46 -10.42
N LYS A 193 -14.52 19.50 -11.75
CA LYS A 193 -13.92 20.64 -12.46
C LYS A 193 -14.77 21.89 -12.30
N PRO A 194 -14.22 23.00 -11.80
CA PRO A 194 -14.96 24.27 -11.70
C PRO A 194 -15.54 24.68 -13.05
N GLY A 195 -16.82 25.03 -13.07
CA GLY A 195 -17.54 25.35 -14.31
C GLY A 195 -18.03 24.13 -15.10
N GLY A 196 -17.79 22.91 -14.61
CA GLY A 196 -18.22 21.67 -15.24
C GLY A 196 -17.24 21.10 -16.25
N GLY A 197 -17.61 19.96 -16.88
CA GLY A 197 -16.79 19.25 -17.85
C GLY A 197 -15.82 18.24 -17.19
N THR A 198 -14.86 17.74 -17.98
CA THR A 198 -13.88 16.74 -17.58
C THR A 198 -12.50 17.32 -17.35
N TRP A 199 -11.75 16.74 -16.44
CA TRP A 199 -10.35 17.07 -16.20
C TRP A 199 -9.47 16.62 -17.38
N ALA A 200 -8.41 17.39 -17.64
CA ALA A 200 -7.35 17.04 -18.59
C ALA A 200 -5.97 17.17 -17.93
N ALA A 201 -4.98 16.50 -18.50
CA ALA A 201 -3.59 16.73 -18.14
C ALA A 201 -3.23 18.22 -18.29
N GLY A 202 -2.53 18.76 -17.29
CA GLY A 202 -2.18 20.19 -17.24
C GLY A 202 -3.21 21.07 -16.52
N ASP A 203 -4.43 20.59 -16.28
CA ASP A 203 -5.40 21.32 -15.43
C ASP A 203 -4.87 21.40 -13.98
N ARG A 204 -5.32 22.43 -13.25
CA ARG A 204 -4.94 22.63 -11.83
C ARG A 204 -6.08 22.26 -10.91
N LEU A 205 -5.85 21.29 -10.04
CA LEU A 205 -6.77 20.92 -8.96
C LEU A 205 -6.46 21.73 -7.69
N VAL A 206 -7.46 22.41 -7.16
CA VAL A 206 -7.39 23.24 -5.95
C VAL A 206 -8.38 22.70 -4.93
N LEU A 207 -7.93 22.41 -3.70
CA LEU A 207 -8.71 21.76 -2.65
C LEU A 207 -8.81 22.66 -1.39
N LYS A 208 -9.60 23.75 -1.49
CA LYS A 208 -9.66 24.81 -0.46
C LYS A 208 -10.11 24.29 0.93
N ASP A 209 -11.12 23.42 0.97
CA ASP A 209 -11.62 22.84 2.22
C ASP A 209 -10.58 21.90 2.85
N LEU A 210 -9.89 21.09 2.03
CA LEU A 210 -8.77 20.28 2.51
C LEU A 210 -7.62 21.16 3.02
N ALA A 211 -7.29 22.27 2.33
CA ALA A 211 -6.28 23.22 2.79
C ALA A 211 -6.63 23.82 4.17
N LYS A 212 -7.91 24.15 4.38
CA LYS A 212 -8.41 24.63 5.69
C LYS A 212 -8.21 23.56 6.77
N THR A 213 -8.59 22.31 6.50
CA THR A 213 -8.44 21.18 7.41
C THR A 213 -6.96 20.92 7.73
N LEU A 214 -6.10 20.86 6.72
CA LEU A 214 -4.65 20.69 6.90
C LEU A 214 -4.01 21.84 7.68
N ARG A 215 -4.48 23.07 7.52
CA ARG A 215 -4.02 24.26 8.27
C ARG A 215 -4.37 24.14 9.75
N LEU A 216 -5.57 23.65 10.08
CA LEU A 216 -5.97 23.35 11.46
C LEU A 216 -5.09 22.26 12.08
N ILE A 217 -4.79 21.19 11.34
CA ILE A 217 -3.88 20.13 11.76
C ILE A 217 -2.46 20.67 11.96
N ALA A 218 -1.95 21.50 11.02
CA ALA A 218 -0.61 22.08 11.11
C ALA A 218 -0.43 22.98 12.34
N THR A 219 -1.48 23.72 12.74
CA THR A 219 -1.41 24.67 13.86
C THR A 219 -1.82 24.08 15.20
N GLY A 220 -2.80 23.17 15.21
CA GLY A 220 -3.35 22.56 16.44
C GLY A 220 -2.77 21.19 16.77
N GLY A 221 -1.86 20.68 15.93
CA GLY A 221 -1.31 19.33 16.10
C GLY A 221 -2.30 18.23 15.76
N PRO A 222 -1.93 16.96 16.00
CA PRO A 222 -2.76 15.79 15.68
C PRO A 222 -4.15 15.81 16.35
N ASP A 223 -4.26 16.39 17.54
CA ASP A 223 -5.53 16.48 18.28
C ASP A 223 -6.60 17.29 17.54
N ALA A 224 -6.21 18.24 16.68
CA ALA A 224 -7.14 19.05 15.90
C ALA A 224 -8.03 18.22 14.95
N PHE A 225 -7.59 17.03 14.54
CA PHE A 225 -8.39 16.11 13.73
C PHE A 225 -9.47 15.40 14.55
N TYR A 226 -9.14 15.01 15.79
CA TYR A 226 -9.98 14.16 16.63
C TYR A 226 -10.86 14.93 17.60
N LYS A 227 -10.66 16.24 17.71
CA LYS A 227 -11.39 17.16 18.60
C LYS A 227 -11.72 18.47 17.87
N GLY A 228 -12.76 19.17 18.32
CA GLY A 228 -13.16 20.46 17.77
C GLY A 228 -13.72 20.36 16.35
N TRP A 229 -13.46 21.38 15.54
CA TRP A 229 -14.16 21.63 14.29
C TRP A 229 -14.10 20.45 13.30
N ILE A 230 -12.94 19.78 13.12
CA ILE A 230 -12.83 18.65 12.16
C ILE A 230 -13.67 17.47 12.65
N ALA A 231 -13.56 17.11 13.94
CA ALA A 231 -14.36 16.04 14.53
C ALA A 231 -15.86 16.35 14.49
N ASP A 232 -16.25 17.63 14.69
CA ASP A 232 -17.64 18.08 14.55
C ASP A 232 -18.14 17.84 13.11
N ARG A 233 -17.38 18.24 12.09
CA ARG A 233 -17.75 18.01 10.68
C ARG A 233 -17.90 16.54 10.33
N ILE A 234 -16.97 15.67 10.78
CA ILE A 234 -17.09 14.23 10.57
C ILE A 234 -18.38 13.69 11.20
N ALA A 235 -18.61 13.98 12.47
CA ALA A 235 -19.76 13.44 13.21
C ALA A 235 -21.10 13.96 12.67
N GLU A 236 -21.18 15.22 12.27
CA GLU A 236 -22.38 15.81 11.67
C GLU A 236 -22.70 15.20 10.30
N ASP A 237 -21.67 15.03 9.45
CA ASP A 237 -21.85 14.45 8.11
C ASP A 237 -22.23 12.96 8.21
N MET A 238 -21.61 12.22 9.11
CA MET A 238 -21.97 10.84 9.44
C MET A 238 -23.42 10.73 9.91
N ALA A 239 -23.84 11.57 10.86
CA ALA A 239 -25.20 11.55 11.38
C ALA A 239 -26.26 11.89 10.32
N ALA A 240 -25.95 12.85 9.45
CA ALA A 240 -26.84 13.28 8.37
C ALA A 240 -27.05 12.20 7.29
N ASN A 241 -26.09 11.28 7.13
CA ASN A 241 -26.08 10.29 6.05
C ASN A 241 -26.12 8.82 6.55
N GLY A 242 -26.48 8.60 7.82
CA GLY A 242 -26.65 7.25 8.38
C GLY A 242 -25.35 6.50 8.67
N GLY A 243 -24.21 7.22 8.79
CA GLY A 243 -22.92 6.65 9.16
C GLY A 243 -22.80 6.38 10.67
N LEU A 244 -21.75 5.67 11.07
CA LEU A 244 -21.59 5.18 12.43
C LEU A 244 -20.57 5.96 13.27
N ILE A 245 -19.62 6.65 12.64
CA ILE A 245 -18.53 7.34 13.36
C ILE A 245 -19.10 8.53 14.13
N THR A 246 -18.82 8.56 15.43
CA THR A 246 -19.26 9.61 16.35
C THR A 246 -18.06 10.40 16.89
N LYS A 247 -18.32 11.51 17.59
CA LYS A 247 -17.28 12.26 18.34
C LYS A 247 -16.60 11.39 19.41
N GLU A 248 -17.32 10.43 19.98
CA GLU A 248 -16.78 9.50 20.96
C GLU A 248 -15.77 8.55 20.33
N ASP A 249 -16.08 8.00 19.13
CA ASP A 249 -15.16 7.17 18.36
C ASP A 249 -13.86 7.90 18.06
N LEU A 250 -13.95 9.13 17.59
CA LEU A 250 -12.80 9.98 17.28
C LEU A 250 -11.97 10.29 18.53
N ALA A 251 -12.62 10.69 19.64
CA ALA A 251 -11.94 11.04 20.87
C ALA A 251 -11.22 9.85 21.52
N LYS A 252 -11.75 8.62 21.35
CA LYS A 252 -11.17 7.37 21.87
C LYS A 252 -10.15 6.74 20.93
N TYR A 253 -9.96 7.27 19.72
CA TYR A 253 -9.01 6.67 18.78
C TYR A 253 -7.57 6.91 19.26
N GLU A 254 -6.80 5.82 19.34
CA GLU A 254 -5.37 5.83 19.66
C GLU A 254 -4.59 5.01 18.61
N ALA A 255 -3.50 5.58 18.11
CA ALA A 255 -2.47 4.82 17.40
C ALA A 255 -1.57 4.09 18.40
N LYS A 256 -0.93 2.99 17.98
CA LYS A 256 -0.07 2.18 18.86
C LYS A 256 1.35 2.07 18.31
N GLU A 257 2.33 2.14 19.20
CA GLU A 257 3.68 1.68 18.93
C GLU A 257 3.73 0.17 19.23
N ARG A 258 4.25 -0.63 18.28
CA ARG A 258 4.38 -2.09 18.41
C ARG A 258 5.79 -2.53 18.07
N ALA A 259 6.25 -3.63 18.66
CA ALA A 259 7.49 -4.27 18.24
C ALA A 259 7.31 -4.88 16.84
N PRO A 260 8.26 -4.70 15.91
CA PRO A 260 8.19 -5.32 14.59
C PRO A 260 8.30 -6.84 14.69
N VAL A 261 7.71 -7.55 13.71
CA VAL A 261 8.08 -8.95 13.49
C VAL A 261 9.44 -9.02 12.80
N ARG A 262 10.25 -10.01 13.18
CA ARG A 262 11.60 -10.21 12.67
C ARG A 262 11.80 -11.65 12.21
N GLY A 263 12.43 -11.83 11.06
CA GLY A 263 12.81 -13.13 10.52
C GLY A 263 14.21 -13.11 9.92
N GLN A 264 14.76 -14.29 9.67
CA GLN A 264 16.05 -14.45 8.99
C GLN A 264 15.84 -15.25 7.70
N TYR A 265 16.43 -14.79 6.61
CA TYR A 265 16.42 -15.48 5.33
C TYR A 265 17.76 -15.34 4.64
N ARG A 266 18.50 -16.44 4.44
CA ARG A 266 19.81 -16.49 3.76
C ARG A 266 20.82 -15.41 4.21
N GLY A 267 20.88 -15.16 5.53
CA GLY A 267 21.79 -14.17 6.12
C GLY A 267 21.28 -12.73 6.08
N TYR A 268 20.07 -12.49 5.58
CA TYR A 268 19.36 -11.22 5.70
C TYR A 268 18.38 -11.27 6.88
N GLU A 269 18.26 -10.15 7.60
CA GLU A 269 17.20 -9.95 8.58
C GLU A 269 16.04 -9.21 7.90
N ILE A 270 14.83 -9.73 8.06
CA ILE A 270 13.58 -9.15 7.57
C ILE A 270 12.86 -8.51 8.75
N ILE A 271 12.64 -7.20 8.68
CA ILE A 271 11.93 -6.42 9.69
C ILE A 271 10.63 -5.94 9.06
N SER A 272 9.49 -6.38 9.56
CA SER A 272 8.21 -6.07 8.94
C SER A 272 7.09 -5.83 9.96
N MET A 273 5.89 -5.49 9.47
CA MET A 273 4.77 -5.08 10.29
C MET A 273 4.14 -6.27 11.05
N PRO A 274 3.92 -6.16 12.37
CA PRO A 274 3.17 -7.16 13.15
C PRO A 274 1.65 -7.02 12.94
N PRO A 275 0.84 -7.97 13.44
CA PRO A 275 -0.61 -7.79 13.52
C PRO A 275 -1.01 -6.47 14.23
N PRO A 276 -2.10 -5.81 13.80
CA PRO A 276 -3.18 -6.31 12.92
C PRO A 276 -2.83 -6.33 11.42
N SER A 277 -1.59 -6.08 11.00
CA SER A 277 -1.18 -6.49 9.66
C SER A 277 -0.77 -7.96 9.63
N SER A 278 -1.30 -8.69 8.65
CA SER A 278 -0.84 -10.06 8.35
C SER A 278 0.49 -10.07 7.58
N GLY A 279 0.85 -8.92 6.98
CA GLY A 279 1.88 -8.83 5.97
C GLY A 279 3.24 -9.34 6.42
N GLY A 280 3.77 -8.83 7.53
CA GLY A 280 5.09 -9.24 8.01
C GLY A 280 5.14 -10.71 8.47
N THR A 281 4.08 -11.20 9.12
CA THR A 281 3.98 -12.59 9.54
C THR A 281 3.97 -13.53 8.34
N ALA A 282 3.09 -13.31 7.37
CA ALA A 282 2.98 -14.14 6.17
C ALA A 282 4.24 -14.07 5.28
N LEU A 283 4.85 -12.88 5.15
CA LEU A 283 6.11 -12.71 4.41
C LEU A 283 7.23 -13.58 5.01
N ILE A 284 7.44 -13.50 6.32
CA ILE A 284 8.49 -14.27 7.01
C ILE A 284 8.17 -15.78 6.95
N GLU A 285 6.91 -16.16 7.10
CA GLU A 285 6.47 -17.56 6.97
C GLU A 285 6.79 -18.10 5.57
N MET A 286 6.43 -17.38 4.50
CA MET A 286 6.74 -17.79 3.12
C MET A 286 8.24 -17.90 2.87
N LEU A 287 9.04 -16.93 3.32
CA LEU A 287 10.50 -16.98 3.21
C LEU A 287 11.08 -18.19 3.94
N ASN A 288 10.59 -18.49 5.14
CA ASN A 288 11.02 -19.66 5.89
C ASN A 288 10.63 -20.98 5.22
N VAL A 289 9.43 -21.07 4.63
CA VAL A 289 8.98 -22.25 3.85
C VAL A 289 9.84 -22.45 2.61
N LEU A 290 10.27 -21.36 1.96
CA LEU A 290 11.09 -21.41 0.74
C LEU A 290 12.57 -21.66 1.01
N GLU A 291 13.09 -21.38 2.22
CA GLU A 291 14.52 -21.43 2.52
C GLU A 291 15.20 -22.79 2.26
N PRO A 292 14.55 -23.97 2.46
CA PRO A 292 15.15 -25.27 2.12
C PRO A 292 15.37 -25.51 0.62
N PHE A 293 14.71 -24.74 -0.24
CA PHE A 293 14.76 -24.94 -1.70
C PHE A 293 15.77 -23.97 -2.35
N ASP A 294 16.60 -24.48 -3.25
CA ASP A 294 17.51 -23.65 -4.06
C ASP A 294 16.74 -23.05 -5.25
N LEU A 295 16.05 -21.93 -4.99
CA LEU A 295 15.25 -21.24 -6.01
C LEU A 295 16.14 -20.63 -7.10
N LYS A 296 17.35 -20.17 -6.73
CA LYS A 296 18.31 -19.57 -7.67
C LYS A 296 18.78 -20.59 -8.71
N ALA A 297 19.16 -21.80 -8.28
CA ALA A 297 19.55 -22.86 -9.19
C ALA A 297 18.39 -23.35 -10.10
N LYS A 298 17.14 -23.26 -9.62
CA LYS A 298 15.96 -23.58 -10.43
C LYS A 298 15.66 -22.53 -11.49
N GLY A 299 16.11 -21.30 -11.31
CA GLY A 299 15.83 -20.16 -12.17
C GLY A 299 14.52 -19.45 -11.77
N ARG A 300 14.58 -18.12 -11.71
CA ARG A 300 13.55 -17.25 -11.15
C ARG A 300 12.14 -17.51 -11.72
N ASN A 301 12.02 -17.58 -13.04
CA ASN A 301 10.74 -17.73 -13.75
C ASN A 301 10.48 -19.15 -14.26
N SER A 302 11.22 -20.16 -13.76
CA SER A 302 10.96 -21.56 -14.11
C SER A 302 9.69 -22.06 -13.43
N ALA A 303 9.00 -23.02 -14.07
CA ALA A 303 7.81 -23.62 -13.47
C ALA A 303 8.11 -24.25 -12.08
N ASP A 304 9.30 -24.83 -11.90
CA ASP A 304 9.69 -25.46 -10.64
C ASP A 304 9.88 -24.44 -9.51
N SER A 305 10.47 -23.27 -9.81
CA SER A 305 10.61 -22.17 -8.84
C SER A 305 9.26 -21.52 -8.52
N LEU A 306 8.45 -21.24 -9.55
CA LEU A 306 7.13 -20.65 -9.38
C LEU A 306 6.18 -21.56 -8.63
N HIS A 307 6.19 -22.87 -8.89
CA HIS A 307 5.41 -23.87 -8.15
C HIS A 307 5.69 -23.82 -6.64
N LEU A 308 6.96 -23.81 -6.24
CA LEU A 308 7.34 -23.73 -4.81
C LEU A 308 6.87 -22.44 -4.15
N GLN A 309 6.97 -21.31 -4.87
CA GLN A 309 6.49 -20.02 -4.39
C GLN A 309 4.96 -20.02 -4.24
N ILE A 310 4.21 -20.59 -5.21
CA ILE A 310 2.75 -20.72 -5.14
C ILE A 310 2.34 -21.58 -3.93
N GLU A 311 3.05 -22.68 -3.70
CA GLU A 311 2.78 -23.58 -2.57
C GLU A 311 3.08 -22.92 -1.20
N ALA A 312 4.12 -22.07 -1.12
CA ALA A 312 4.40 -21.26 0.07
C ALA A 312 3.30 -20.22 0.30
N MET A 313 2.89 -19.48 -0.75
CA MET A 313 1.78 -18.52 -0.69
C MET A 313 0.48 -19.20 -0.23
N ARG A 314 0.12 -20.34 -0.80
CA ARG A 314 -1.08 -21.11 -0.45
C ARG A 314 -1.16 -21.40 1.04
N ARG A 315 -0.05 -21.81 1.66
CA ARG A 315 0.03 -22.17 3.08
C ARG A 315 -0.02 -20.95 4.00
N ALA A 316 0.75 -19.94 3.70
CA ALA A 316 0.79 -18.70 4.48
C ALA A 316 -0.57 -17.97 4.47
N TYR A 317 -1.27 -17.96 3.34
CA TYR A 317 -2.62 -17.36 3.27
C TYR A 317 -3.70 -18.23 3.95
N LEU A 318 -3.53 -19.53 4.03
CA LEU A 318 -4.38 -20.39 4.86
C LEU A 318 -4.18 -20.05 6.34
N ASP A 319 -2.94 -19.94 6.81
CA ASP A 319 -2.65 -19.59 8.20
C ASP A 319 -3.08 -18.13 8.50
N ARG A 320 -2.95 -17.23 7.53
CA ARG A 320 -3.55 -15.87 7.60
C ARG A 320 -5.05 -15.94 7.89
N ALA A 321 -5.78 -16.73 7.11
CA ALA A 321 -7.23 -16.87 7.24
C ALA A 321 -7.65 -17.48 8.59
N ARG A 322 -6.86 -18.41 9.13
CA ARG A 322 -7.15 -19.09 10.40
C ARG A 322 -6.87 -18.25 11.63
N PHE A 323 -5.73 -17.54 11.66
CA PHE A 323 -5.13 -17.07 12.91
C PHE A 323 -4.94 -15.57 13.01
N LEU A 324 -4.90 -14.82 11.86
CA LEU A 324 -4.48 -13.43 11.91
C LEU A 324 -5.68 -12.49 12.09
N GLY A 325 -5.51 -11.52 12.98
CA GLY A 325 -6.51 -10.52 13.35
C GLY A 325 -5.89 -9.46 14.24
N ASP A 326 -6.73 -8.65 14.90
CA ASP A 326 -6.27 -7.64 15.86
C ASP A 326 -5.79 -8.30 17.16
N PRO A 327 -4.50 -8.21 17.51
CA PRO A 327 -3.94 -8.85 18.71
C PRO A 327 -4.45 -8.24 20.02
N ASP A 328 -5.14 -7.10 19.97
CA ASP A 328 -5.80 -6.51 21.13
C ASP A 328 -7.15 -7.18 21.44
N PHE A 329 -7.67 -8.01 20.54
CA PHE A 329 -8.98 -8.68 20.63
C PHE A 329 -8.89 -10.22 20.54
N VAL A 330 -7.87 -10.75 19.85
CA VAL A 330 -7.69 -12.20 19.65
C VAL A 330 -6.25 -12.59 19.90
N GLU A 331 -6.04 -13.81 20.37
CA GLU A 331 -4.70 -14.38 20.45
C GLU A 331 -4.19 -14.71 19.04
N VAL A 332 -3.05 -14.13 18.66
CA VAL A 332 -2.41 -14.36 17.37
C VAL A 332 -1.08 -15.06 17.60
N PRO A 333 -0.89 -16.32 17.14
CA PRO A 333 0.28 -17.14 17.45
C PRO A 333 1.49 -16.76 16.56
N VAL A 334 1.88 -15.47 16.52
CA VAL A 334 2.94 -14.93 15.66
C VAL A 334 4.23 -15.72 15.80
N ALA A 335 4.68 -15.98 17.04
CA ALA A 335 5.94 -16.68 17.29
C ALA A 335 5.97 -18.07 16.65
N ARG A 336 4.84 -18.80 16.65
CA ARG A 336 4.71 -20.09 15.98
C ARG A 336 4.76 -19.93 14.46
N LEU A 337 3.96 -19.02 13.89
CA LEU A 337 3.82 -18.87 12.44
C LEU A 337 5.15 -18.48 11.76
N ILE A 338 5.97 -17.62 12.39
CA ILE A 338 7.28 -17.23 11.85
C ILE A 338 8.43 -18.17 12.26
N SER A 339 8.14 -19.29 12.95
CA SER A 339 9.19 -20.21 13.39
C SER A 339 9.70 -21.09 12.24
N LYS A 340 11.00 -21.41 12.29
CA LYS A 340 11.61 -22.38 11.34
C LYS A 340 11.04 -23.80 11.50
N GLU A 341 10.52 -24.15 12.68
CA GLU A 341 9.89 -25.43 12.95
C GLU A 341 8.55 -25.55 12.20
N HIS A 342 7.68 -24.54 12.34
CA HIS A 342 6.42 -24.49 11.60
C HIS A 342 6.66 -24.53 10.09
N ALA A 343 7.61 -23.72 9.59
CA ALA A 343 7.97 -23.69 8.18
C ALA A 343 8.49 -25.05 7.67
N ARG A 344 9.30 -25.79 8.46
CA ARG A 344 9.72 -27.16 8.10
C ARG A 344 8.54 -28.13 8.00
N THR A 345 7.56 -28.01 8.88
CA THR A 345 6.33 -28.79 8.79
C THR A 345 5.58 -28.49 7.49
N LEU A 346 5.41 -27.21 7.16
CA LEU A 346 4.73 -26.78 5.93
C LEU A 346 5.49 -27.19 4.67
N SER A 347 6.80 -26.93 4.60
CA SER A 347 7.63 -27.29 3.44
C SER A 347 7.67 -28.80 3.19
N GLY A 348 7.67 -29.61 4.26
CA GLY A 348 7.61 -31.07 4.16
C GLY A 348 6.29 -31.62 3.58
N THR A 349 5.25 -30.80 3.47
CA THR A 349 3.97 -31.15 2.82
C THR A 349 3.91 -30.75 1.34
N ILE A 350 4.93 -30.09 0.82
CA ILE A 350 4.98 -29.67 -0.59
C ILE A 350 5.48 -30.83 -1.44
N ASP A 351 4.64 -31.29 -2.37
CA ASP A 351 5.08 -32.21 -3.42
C ASP A 351 5.74 -31.38 -4.54
N PRO A 352 7.03 -31.58 -4.87
CA PRO A 352 7.72 -30.75 -5.84
C PRO A 352 7.22 -30.89 -7.29
N LEU A 353 6.37 -31.87 -7.56
CA LEU A 353 5.86 -32.19 -8.91
C LEU A 353 4.34 -31.99 -9.04
N LYS A 354 3.62 -31.75 -7.93
CA LYS A 354 2.16 -31.69 -7.93
C LYS A 354 1.62 -30.61 -7.02
N ALA A 355 0.73 -29.79 -7.55
CA ALA A 355 0.04 -28.74 -6.79
C ALA A 355 -0.87 -29.31 -5.72
N SER A 356 -0.84 -28.69 -4.54
CA SER A 356 -1.83 -28.92 -3.48
C SER A 356 -3.18 -28.32 -3.89
N ARG A 357 -4.29 -28.93 -3.44
CA ARG A 357 -5.62 -28.32 -3.56
C ARG A 357 -5.90 -27.47 -2.33
N SER A 358 -6.26 -26.22 -2.52
CA SER A 358 -6.51 -25.28 -1.41
C SER A 358 -7.60 -25.75 -0.45
N VAL A 359 -8.68 -26.32 -0.98
CA VAL A 359 -9.78 -26.88 -0.16
C VAL A 359 -9.34 -28.07 0.68
N ASP A 360 -8.39 -28.89 0.21
CA ASP A 360 -7.91 -30.05 0.95
C ASP A 360 -7.03 -29.64 2.14
N LEU A 361 -6.28 -28.55 2.02
CA LEU A 361 -5.49 -27.99 3.12
C LEU A 361 -6.35 -27.31 4.19
N GLY A 362 -7.49 -26.71 3.79
CA GLY A 362 -8.39 -25.96 4.68
C GLY A 362 -9.76 -26.61 4.90
N LYS A 363 -9.86 -27.94 4.85
CA LYS A 363 -11.13 -28.69 4.99
C LYS A 363 -11.96 -28.32 6.22
N ASP A 364 -11.31 -27.83 7.26
CA ASP A 364 -11.90 -27.47 8.55
C ASP A 364 -12.61 -26.12 8.56
N ILE A 365 -12.43 -25.27 7.52
CA ILE A 365 -12.92 -23.88 7.54
C ILE A 365 -13.64 -23.42 6.25
N VAL A 366 -13.90 -24.29 5.26
CA VAL A 366 -14.43 -23.88 3.91
C VAL A 366 -15.93 -24.06 3.72
N ALA A 367 -16.61 -23.04 3.15
CA ALA A 367 -17.95 -23.03 2.53
C ALA A 367 -18.05 -21.92 1.44
N PRO A 368 -19.08 -21.79 0.55
CA PRO A 368 -18.96 -21.03 -0.74
C PRO A 368 -19.21 -19.49 -0.75
N SER A 369 -18.50 -18.83 -1.51
CA SER A 369 -18.23 -17.62 -2.38
C SER A 369 -18.44 -16.11 -2.04
N SER A 370 -17.45 -15.18 -2.37
CA SER A 370 -17.37 -13.83 -3.06
C SER A 370 -16.05 -12.99 -2.88
N GLN A 371 -15.86 -11.77 -3.51
CA GLN A 371 -14.58 -11.07 -3.83
C GLN A 371 -14.26 -9.78 -3.03
N GLU A 372 -12.95 -9.31 -3.04
CA GLU A 372 -12.38 -8.11 -2.39
C GLU A 372 -11.68 -7.11 -3.37
N SER A 373 -11.35 -5.87 -2.92
CA SER A 373 -10.82 -4.69 -3.65
C SER A 373 -9.30 -4.45 -3.47
N ASP A 374 -8.62 -3.69 -4.41
CA ASP A 374 -7.16 -3.71 -4.64
C ASP A 374 -6.42 -2.35 -4.52
N GLU A 375 -6.81 -1.36 -3.70
CA GLU A 375 -6.17 -0.03 -3.69
C GLU A 375 -5.50 0.36 -2.34
N THR A 376 -4.25 0.86 -2.43
CA THR A 376 -3.43 1.33 -1.28
C THR A 376 -2.30 2.22 -1.82
N THR A 377 -1.47 2.85 -0.99
CA THR A 377 -0.21 3.49 -1.42
C THR A 377 0.93 3.17 -0.47
N HIS A 378 2.15 3.16 -1.02
CA HIS A 378 3.38 2.91 -0.27
C HIS A 378 4.44 3.97 -0.59
N PHE A 379 5.26 4.30 0.42
CA PHE A 379 6.46 5.11 0.23
C PHE A 379 7.61 4.66 1.13
N SER A 380 8.83 4.77 0.59
CA SER A 380 10.09 4.45 1.24
C SER A 380 10.95 5.71 1.39
N VAL A 381 11.58 5.89 2.54
CA VAL A 381 12.46 7.03 2.84
C VAL A 381 13.72 6.57 3.55
N ILE A 382 14.86 7.15 3.17
CA ILE A 382 16.11 7.06 3.91
C ILE A 382 16.75 8.45 4.02
N ASP A 383 17.32 8.78 5.19
CA ASP A 383 18.10 10.00 5.35
C ASP A 383 19.61 9.74 5.26
N ARG A 384 20.40 10.83 5.25
CA ARG A 384 21.86 10.78 5.17
C ARG A 384 22.55 10.04 6.33
N ASN A 385 21.87 9.88 7.46
CA ASN A 385 22.39 9.20 8.64
C ASN A 385 22.02 7.71 8.67
N GLY A 386 21.26 7.23 7.68
CA GLY A 386 20.83 5.84 7.58
C GLY A 386 19.56 5.52 8.38
N MET A 387 18.82 6.53 8.90
CA MET A 387 17.46 6.29 9.40
C MET A 387 16.57 5.93 8.22
N ALA A 388 15.85 4.81 8.32
CA ALA A 388 15.00 4.26 7.27
C ALA A 388 13.53 4.22 7.71
N VAL A 389 12.63 4.56 6.80
CA VAL A 389 11.17 4.50 6.99
C VAL A 389 10.53 3.78 5.81
N ALA A 390 9.70 2.77 6.11
CA ALA A 390 8.77 2.16 5.17
C ALA A 390 7.35 2.42 5.68
N SER A 391 6.47 2.99 4.86
CA SER A 391 5.09 3.28 5.27
C SER A 391 4.10 2.91 4.17
N THR A 392 3.08 2.16 4.56
CA THR A 392 1.95 1.78 3.71
C THR A 392 0.68 2.23 4.40
N TYR A 393 -0.15 3.02 3.71
CA TYR A 393 -1.40 3.54 4.26
C TYR A 393 -2.47 3.67 3.16
N THR A 394 -3.75 3.74 3.52
CA THR A 394 -4.82 3.50 2.58
C THR A 394 -6.12 4.20 2.96
N LEU A 395 -7.03 4.22 1.99
CA LEU A 395 -8.48 4.40 2.15
C LEU A 395 -9.25 3.08 1.96
N GLU A 396 -8.60 1.97 1.73
CA GLU A 396 -8.97 0.63 1.27
C GLU A 396 -9.21 0.61 -0.25
N GLY A 397 -10.39 0.93 -0.74
CA GLY A 397 -10.65 1.04 -2.18
C GLY A 397 -10.23 2.40 -2.75
N SER A 398 -10.08 2.47 -4.08
CA SER A 398 -9.73 3.73 -4.78
C SER A 398 -10.71 4.84 -4.40
N TYR A 399 -10.21 5.94 -3.83
CA TYR A 399 -10.95 7.05 -3.23
C TYR A 399 -11.84 6.63 -2.03
N GLY A 400 -11.51 5.53 -1.36
CA GLY A 400 -12.20 5.05 -0.16
C GLY A 400 -13.69 4.86 -0.33
N SER A 401 -14.47 5.36 0.61
CA SER A 401 -15.95 5.33 0.55
C SER A 401 -16.56 6.25 -0.50
N ARG A 402 -15.76 6.99 -1.26
CA ARG A 402 -16.12 8.04 -2.23
C ARG A 402 -16.84 9.24 -1.60
N ALA A 403 -17.05 9.23 -0.29
CA ALA A 403 -17.67 10.34 0.44
C ALA A 403 -16.60 11.29 0.98
N VAL A 404 -16.67 12.55 0.58
CA VAL A 404 -15.89 13.65 1.15
C VAL A 404 -16.64 14.21 2.35
N VAL A 405 -15.95 14.43 3.47
CA VAL A 405 -16.51 15.11 4.64
C VAL A 405 -16.87 16.54 4.27
N LYS A 406 -18.16 16.86 4.30
CA LYS A 406 -18.70 18.15 3.86
C LYS A 406 -18.06 19.34 4.59
N GLY A 407 -17.47 20.26 3.83
CA GLY A 407 -16.79 21.47 4.31
C GLY A 407 -15.41 21.22 4.94
N ALA A 408 -14.99 19.94 5.10
CA ALA A 408 -13.64 19.56 5.54
C ALA A 408 -12.75 19.06 4.38
N GLY A 409 -13.33 18.64 3.26
CA GLY A 409 -12.67 18.47 1.97
C GLY A 409 -11.78 17.23 1.82
N PHE A 410 -11.84 16.25 2.73
CA PHE A 410 -11.08 15.00 2.63
C PHE A 410 -12.00 13.78 2.51
N LEU A 411 -11.51 12.75 1.81
CA LEU A 411 -12.18 11.48 1.62
C LEU A 411 -12.13 10.62 2.89
N LEU A 412 -13.20 9.89 3.14
CA LEU A 412 -13.26 8.85 4.15
C LEU A 412 -12.90 7.50 3.56
N ASN A 413 -12.29 6.65 4.36
CA ASN A 413 -11.97 5.27 4.00
C ASN A 413 -13.23 4.41 3.85
N ASN A 414 -13.08 3.20 3.27
CA ASN A 414 -14.09 2.14 3.27
C ASN A 414 -13.57 0.85 3.92
N GLU A 415 -12.71 1.01 4.92
CA GLU A 415 -11.88 -0.02 5.52
C GLU A 415 -12.66 -1.09 6.30
N MET A 416 -13.93 -0.84 6.63
CA MET A 416 -14.79 -1.87 7.24
C MET A 416 -14.97 -3.08 6.32
N GLY A 417 -14.69 -2.92 5.01
CA GLY A 417 -14.66 -3.98 4.01
C GLY A 417 -13.67 -5.10 4.31
N ASP A 418 -12.57 -4.81 5.00
CA ASP A 418 -11.51 -5.77 5.34
C ASP A 418 -11.86 -6.73 6.48
N PHE A 419 -12.94 -6.51 7.20
CA PHE A 419 -13.45 -7.49 8.16
C PHE A 419 -14.07 -8.72 7.48
N ASN A 420 -14.06 -9.85 8.18
CA ASN A 420 -14.88 -11.00 7.85
C ASN A 420 -16.35 -10.65 8.08
N LYS A 421 -17.12 -10.55 7.01
CA LYS A 421 -18.49 -9.98 7.00
C LYS A 421 -19.59 -11.01 7.27
N ASN A 422 -19.29 -12.31 7.07
CA ASN A 422 -20.23 -13.41 7.31
C ASN A 422 -19.66 -14.40 8.32
N PRO A 423 -20.00 -14.28 9.61
CA PRO A 423 -19.43 -15.12 10.66
C PRO A 423 -19.65 -16.62 10.42
N GLY A 424 -18.54 -17.40 10.47
CA GLY A 424 -18.54 -18.84 10.30
C GLY A 424 -18.60 -19.33 8.85
N VAL A 425 -18.73 -18.45 7.86
CA VAL A 425 -18.80 -18.83 6.45
C VAL A 425 -17.52 -18.45 5.73
N THR A 426 -16.72 -19.45 5.37
CA THR A 426 -15.50 -19.30 4.54
C THR A 426 -15.70 -20.03 3.22
N ASP A 427 -15.43 -19.41 2.07
CA ASP A 427 -15.86 -19.93 0.79
C ASP A 427 -14.75 -20.05 -0.28
N GLY A 428 -15.08 -20.78 -1.36
CA GLY A 428 -14.15 -21.08 -2.47
C GLY A 428 -13.77 -19.85 -3.32
N ALA A 429 -14.50 -18.73 -3.23
CA ALA A 429 -14.16 -17.48 -3.91
C ALA A 429 -13.32 -16.53 -3.02
N GLY A 430 -13.05 -16.91 -1.78
CA GLY A 430 -12.12 -16.20 -0.91
C GLY A 430 -12.75 -15.31 0.16
N ASN A 431 -14.06 -15.39 0.42
CA ASN A 431 -14.59 -14.83 1.66
C ASN A 431 -14.11 -15.67 2.83
N ILE A 432 -13.71 -14.99 3.89
CA ILE A 432 -13.24 -15.61 5.12
C ILE A 432 -14.22 -15.26 6.24
N GLY A 433 -14.73 -16.28 6.94
CA GLY A 433 -15.68 -16.13 8.06
C GLY A 433 -15.11 -16.55 9.40
N THR A 434 -13.80 -16.81 9.50
CA THR A 434 -13.14 -17.21 10.74
C THR A 434 -13.23 -16.13 11.82
N ALA A 435 -13.19 -16.55 13.09
CA ALA A 435 -13.42 -15.68 14.24
C ALA A 435 -12.36 -14.58 14.40
N ALA A 436 -11.12 -14.82 13.94
CA ALA A 436 -9.99 -13.92 14.16
C ALA A 436 -10.23 -12.49 13.66
N ASN A 437 -10.90 -12.34 12.51
CA ASN A 437 -11.14 -11.03 11.88
C ASN A 437 -12.63 -10.65 11.79
N LEU A 438 -13.49 -11.13 12.69
CA LEU A 438 -14.89 -10.67 12.77
C LEU A 438 -14.96 -9.24 13.30
N ILE A 439 -16.01 -8.52 12.89
CA ILE A 439 -16.31 -7.16 13.37
C ILE A 439 -16.61 -7.20 14.86
N ASP A 440 -15.92 -6.38 15.63
CA ASP A 440 -16.25 -6.06 17.02
C ASP A 440 -16.04 -4.53 17.23
N PRO A 441 -16.87 -3.84 18.04
CA PRO A 441 -16.73 -2.42 18.32
C PRO A 441 -15.33 -2.04 18.81
N GLY A 442 -14.69 -1.07 18.16
CA GLY A 442 -13.35 -0.59 18.52
C GLY A 442 -12.19 -1.49 18.06
N LYS A 443 -12.45 -2.63 17.42
CA LYS A 443 -11.45 -3.55 16.85
C LYS A 443 -10.88 -2.99 15.55
N ARG A 444 -9.60 -3.28 15.29
CA ARG A 444 -8.96 -3.06 13.99
C ARG A 444 -9.21 -4.23 13.05
N MET A 445 -9.53 -3.94 11.81
CA MET A 445 -9.62 -4.96 10.77
C MET A 445 -8.23 -5.46 10.35
N LEU A 446 -8.15 -6.73 10.00
CA LEU A 446 -6.94 -7.34 9.46
C LEU A 446 -6.48 -6.60 8.19
N SER A 447 -5.17 -6.41 8.05
CA SER A 447 -4.56 -5.77 6.88
C SER A 447 -3.59 -6.72 6.18
N SER A 448 -3.33 -6.45 4.89
CA SER A 448 -2.25 -7.07 4.12
C SER A 448 -1.05 -6.12 3.90
N MET A 449 -1.09 -4.91 4.41
CA MET A 449 -0.01 -3.93 4.25
C MET A 449 1.31 -4.45 4.83
N THR A 450 2.36 -4.47 4.02
CA THR A 450 3.64 -5.13 4.33
C THR A 450 4.81 -4.15 4.17
N PRO A 451 4.82 -2.98 4.84
CA PRO A 451 6.04 -2.18 4.87
C PRO A 451 7.16 -3.02 5.46
N THR A 452 8.33 -3.03 4.81
CA THR A 452 9.43 -3.94 5.15
C THR A 452 10.77 -3.25 4.99
N ILE A 453 11.68 -3.51 5.94
CA ILE A 453 13.08 -3.12 5.88
C ILE A 453 13.92 -4.41 5.97
N VAL A 454 14.80 -4.63 5.00
CA VAL A 454 15.74 -5.75 4.98
C VAL A 454 17.12 -5.25 5.36
N THR A 455 17.80 -5.98 6.26
CA THR A 455 19.15 -5.65 6.69
C THR A 455 20.09 -6.82 6.49
N ARG A 456 21.39 -6.53 6.35
CA ARG A 456 22.48 -7.51 6.36
C ARG A 456 23.64 -6.96 7.17
N ASN A 457 24.15 -7.75 8.09
CA ASN A 457 25.25 -7.32 9.00
C ASN A 457 24.97 -5.98 9.71
N GLY A 458 23.70 -5.77 10.12
CA GLY A 458 23.27 -4.56 10.82
C GLY A 458 23.09 -3.32 9.92
N ARG A 459 23.26 -3.43 8.59
CA ARG A 459 23.05 -2.33 7.63
C ARG A 459 21.76 -2.52 6.84
N VAL A 460 21.08 -1.44 6.52
CA VAL A 460 19.92 -1.46 5.62
C VAL A 460 20.39 -1.86 4.22
N VAL A 461 19.70 -2.82 3.61
CA VAL A 461 19.92 -3.28 2.24
C VAL A 461 18.73 -2.90 1.35
N LEU A 462 17.49 -3.02 1.88
CA LEU A 462 16.28 -2.75 1.12
C LEU A 462 15.21 -2.14 2.04
N ILE A 463 14.52 -1.12 1.53
CA ILE A 463 13.30 -0.56 2.10
C ILE A 463 12.22 -0.73 1.04
N THR A 464 11.11 -1.40 1.34
CA THR A 464 10.08 -1.74 0.35
C THR A 464 8.70 -1.91 0.97
N GLY A 465 7.70 -1.91 0.13
CA GLY A 465 6.31 -2.18 0.38
C GLY A 465 5.50 -1.87 -0.87
N SER A 466 4.20 -2.10 -0.86
CA SER A 466 3.35 -1.95 -2.04
C SER A 466 1.90 -1.67 -1.65
N PRO A 467 1.09 -1.01 -2.49
CA PRO A 467 -0.35 -1.17 -2.53
C PRO A 467 -0.78 -2.50 -3.17
N GLY A 468 -2.09 -2.80 -3.17
CA GLY A 468 -2.68 -3.90 -3.92
C GLY A 468 -3.53 -4.88 -3.10
N GLY A 469 -4.17 -4.47 -2.00
CA GLY A 469 -4.99 -5.34 -1.20
C GLY A 469 -4.24 -6.62 -0.77
N ARG A 470 -4.82 -7.79 -0.99
CA ARG A 470 -4.17 -9.07 -0.68
C ARG A 470 -2.92 -9.37 -1.51
N THR A 471 -2.73 -8.74 -2.68
CA THR A 471 -1.53 -8.94 -3.50
C THR A 471 -0.28 -8.29 -2.89
N ILE A 472 -0.43 -7.36 -1.94
CA ILE A 472 0.67 -6.62 -1.29
C ILE A 472 1.76 -7.56 -0.78
N ILE A 473 1.37 -8.61 -0.03
CA ILE A 473 2.32 -9.53 0.61
C ILE A 473 3.19 -10.23 -0.43
N ASN A 474 2.58 -10.68 -1.53
CA ASN A 474 3.27 -11.39 -2.60
C ASN A 474 4.10 -10.44 -3.48
N THR A 475 3.66 -9.19 -3.65
CA THR A 475 4.47 -8.15 -4.29
C THR A 475 5.75 -7.88 -3.49
N VAL A 476 5.63 -7.73 -2.17
CA VAL A 476 6.80 -7.53 -1.29
C VAL A 476 7.69 -8.77 -1.29
N LEU A 477 7.11 -9.99 -1.25
CA LEU A 477 7.86 -11.23 -1.39
C LEU A 477 8.67 -11.26 -2.69
N SER A 478 8.07 -10.86 -3.83
CA SER A 478 8.74 -10.81 -5.14
C SER A 478 9.95 -9.87 -5.13
N VAL A 479 9.82 -8.66 -4.56
CA VAL A 479 10.92 -7.69 -4.47
C VAL A 479 12.01 -8.19 -3.51
N VAL A 480 11.63 -8.73 -2.34
CA VAL A 480 12.58 -9.28 -1.36
C VAL A 480 13.36 -10.44 -1.96
N LEU A 481 12.68 -11.44 -2.59
CA LEU A 481 13.35 -12.55 -3.27
C LEU A 481 14.21 -12.06 -4.44
N GLY A 482 13.75 -11.05 -5.19
CA GLY A 482 14.53 -10.43 -6.27
C GLY A 482 15.91 -10.00 -5.79
N VAL A 483 15.97 -9.26 -4.67
CA VAL A 483 17.22 -8.74 -4.11
C VAL A 483 18.01 -9.81 -3.34
N THR A 484 17.34 -10.65 -2.53
CA THR A 484 18.03 -11.53 -1.56
C THR A 484 18.34 -12.93 -2.08
N GLU A 485 17.62 -13.39 -3.09
CA GLU A 485 17.75 -14.74 -3.66
C GLU A 485 18.31 -14.70 -5.08
N PHE A 486 17.87 -13.73 -5.89
CA PHE A 486 18.19 -13.66 -7.31
C PHE A 486 19.21 -12.56 -7.67
N ASP A 487 19.76 -11.85 -6.68
CA ASP A 487 20.77 -10.79 -6.82
C ASP A 487 20.38 -9.67 -7.81
N LEU A 488 19.09 -9.37 -7.92
CA LEU A 488 18.63 -8.28 -8.75
C LEU A 488 18.93 -6.92 -8.09
N ASP A 489 19.22 -5.91 -8.90
CA ASP A 489 19.17 -4.55 -8.41
C ASP A 489 17.71 -4.09 -8.14
N VAL A 490 17.56 -2.95 -7.45
CA VAL A 490 16.23 -2.49 -7.04
C VAL A 490 15.31 -2.18 -8.22
N ARG A 491 15.88 -1.71 -9.36
CA ARG A 491 15.08 -1.41 -10.54
C ARG A 491 14.51 -2.68 -11.14
N ASP A 492 15.38 -3.67 -11.35
CA ASP A 492 14.99 -4.98 -11.89
C ASP A 492 14.06 -5.73 -10.94
N ALA A 493 14.28 -5.66 -9.62
CA ALA A 493 13.43 -6.28 -8.62
C ALA A 493 12.02 -5.67 -8.57
N VAL A 494 11.90 -4.34 -8.71
CA VAL A 494 10.62 -3.62 -8.72
C VAL A 494 9.86 -3.84 -10.03
N ASP A 495 10.55 -3.83 -11.17
CA ASP A 495 9.92 -3.99 -12.50
C ASP A 495 9.60 -5.45 -12.83
N ALA A 496 10.22 -6.37 -12.11
CA ALA A 496 10.02 -7.79 -12.33
C ALA A 496 8.54 -8.19 -12.34
N PRO A 497 8.12 -9.02 -13.29
CA PRO A 497 6.77 -9.57 -13.31
C PRO A 497 6.45 -10.31 -12.02
N ARG A 498 5.21 -10.18 -11.57
CA ARG A 498 4.71 -10.65 -10.29
C ARG A 498 3.70 -11.78 -10.46
N MET A 499 3.52 -12.56 -9.40
CA MET A 499 2.46 -13.54 -9.30
C MET A 499 1.79 -13.47 -7.93
N HIS A 500 0.53 -13.89 -7.88
CA HIS A 500 -0.28 -13.90 -6.68
C HIS A 500 -1.10 -15.17 -6.55
N HIS A 501 -1.06 -15.77 -5.37
CA HIS A 501 -1.96 -16.80 -4.91
C HIS A 501 -2.32 -16.51 -3.45
N GLN A 502 -3.59 -16.65 -3.09
CA GLN A 502 -4.08 -16.26 -1.76
C GLN A 502 -4.86 -17.37 -1.05
N TRP A 503 -4.49 -18.64 -1.27
CA TRP A 503 -5.17 -19.83 -0.84
C TRP A 503 -6.53 -20.01 -1.54
N LEU A 504 -7.49 -19.11 -1.31
CA LEU A 504 -8.79 -19.08 -2.02
C LEU A 504 -9.03 -17.67 -2.61
N PRO A 505 -9.55 -17.61 -3.86
CA PRO A 505 -9.80 -18.75 -4.76
C PRO A 505 -8.53 -19.51 -5.11
N ASP A 506 -8.63 -20.81 -5.42
CA ASP A 506 -7.50 -21.70 -5.75
C ASP A 506 -6.99 -21.46 -7.18
N THR A 507 -6.48 -20.25 -7.39
CA THR A 507 -6.01 -19.77 -8.69
C THR A 507 -4.78 -18.90 -8.48
N VAL A 508 -3.73 -19.13 -9.29
CA VAL A 508 -2.58 -18.22 -9.38
C VAL A 508 -2.78 -17.25 -10.53
N THR A 509 -2.59 -15.96 -10.29
CA THR A 509 -2.51 -14.94 -11.33
C THR A 509 -1.05 -14.53 -11.52
N ILE A 510 -0.56 -14.56 -12.77
CA ILE A 510 0.82 -14.20 -13.13
C ILE A 510 0.74 -13.06 -14.16
N GLU A 511 1.53 -12.00 -13.98
CA GLU A 511 1.64 -10.90 -14.93
C GLU A 511 2.14 -11.43 -16.29
N ARG A 512 1.63 -10.88 -17.39
CA ARG A 512 1.81 -11.41 -18.76
C ARG A 512 3.27 -11.66 -19.15
N ASP A 513 4.15 -10.71 -18.81
CA ASP A 513 5.57 -10.77 -19.17
C ASP A 513 6.41 -11.63 -18.21
N GLY A 514 5.75 -12.27 -17.22
CA GLY A 514 6.40 -13.08 -16.19
C GLY A 514 6.70 -14.52 -16.58
N VAL A 515 6.02 -15.05 -17.58
CA VAL A 515 6.09 -16.47 -17.94
C VAL A 515 5.93 -16.68 -19.45
N THR A 516 6.57 -17.74 -19.96
CA THR A 516 6.32 -18.28 -21.30
C THR A 516 5.13 -19.23 -21.28
N GLU A 517 4.52 -19.47 -22.43
CA GLU A 517 3.43 -20.45 -22.54
C GLU A 517 3.87 -21.85 -22.09
N GLU A 518 5.12 -22.24 -22.33
CA GLU A 518 5.68 -23.51 -21.87
C GLU A 518 5.65 -23.63 -20.34
N VAL A 519 6.04 -22.57 -19.64
CA VAL A 519 6.00 -22.51 -18.17
C VAL A 519 4.56 -22.59 -17.66
N VAL A 520 3.62 -21.88 -18.30
CA VAL A 520 2.19 -21.94 -17.98
C VAL A 520 1.64 -23.35 -18.14
N GLN A 521 1.94 -24.03 -19.24
CA GLN A 521 1.49 -25.42 -19.48
C GLN A 521 2.09 -26.39 -18.48
N LYS A 522 3.36 -26.23 -18.11
CA LYS A 522 3.99 -27.06 -17.08
C LYS A 522 3.31 -26.86 -15.71
N LEU A 523 3.02 -25.62 -15.30
CA LEU A 523 2.27 -25.33 -14.07
C LEU A 523 0.87 -25.95 -14.08
N ARG A 524 0.15 -25.88 -15.21
CA ARG A 524 -1.16 -26.52 -15.38
C ARG A 524 -1.06 -28.05 -15.29
N THR A 525 -0.02 -28.64 -15.87
CA THR A 525 0.24 -30.08 -15.77
C THR A 525 0.54 -30.51 -14.33
N MET A 526 1.17 -29.66 -13.54
CA MET A 526 1.37 -29.89 -12.10
C MET A 526 0.06 -29.76 -11.30
N GLY A 527 -1.02 -29.22 -11.88
CA GLY A 527 -2.35 -29.11 -11.27
C GLY A 527 -2.73 -27.70 -10.82
N HIS A 528 -1.94 -26.67 -11.17
CA HIS A 528 -2.33 -25.27 -10.88
C HIS A 528 -3.39 -24.76 -11.85
N THR A 529 -4.35 -24.00 -11.33
CA THR A 529 -5.20 -23.11 -12.15
C THR A 529 -4.45 -21.80 -12.36
N VAL A 530 -4.06 -21.50 -13.62
CA VAL A 530 -3.20 -20.36 -13.95
C VAL A 530 -3.96 -19.35 -14.81
N ASN A 531 -4.08 -18.13 -14.32
CA ASN A 531 -4.49 -16.93 -15.07
C ASN A 531 -3.25 -16.09 -15.42
N VAL A 532 -3.15 -15.67 -16.68
CA VAL A 532 -2.07 -14.78 -17.14
C VAL A 532 -2.66 -13.44 -17.51
N GLY A 533 -2.21 -12.38 -16.86
CA GLY A 533 -2.66 -11.01 -17.12
C GLY A 533 -2.75 -10.15 -15.86
N GLY A 534 -3.27 -8.94 -16.05
CA GLY A 534 -3.35 -7.96 -14.96
C GLY A 534 -2.00 -7.34 -14.62
N THR A 535 -2.04 -6.39 -13.68
CA THR A 535 -0.87 -5.80 -13.01
C THR A 535 -1.07 -5.94 -11.51
N GLN A 536 0.01 -6.07 -10.74
CA GLN A 536 -0.07 -6.34 -9.30
C GLN A 536 0.83 -5.36 -8.53
N GLY A 537 0.21 -4.56 -7.66
CA GLY A 537 0.91 -3.67 -6.77
C GLY A 537 1.64 -2.49 -7.43
N ASP A 538 2.33 -1.72 -6.62
CA ASP A 538 3.13 -0.53 -6.96
C ASP A 538 4.27 -0.42 -5.92
N ALA A 539 5.37 -1.14 -6.16
CA ALA A 539 6.46 -1.26 -5.19
C ALA A 539 7.43 -0.07 -5.30
N ASN A 540 7.35 0.84 -4.34
CA ASN A 540 8.24 2.01 -4.25
C ASN A 540 9.40 1.70 -3.32
N SER A 541 10.58 1.38 -3.86
CA SER A 541 11.66 0.75 -3.09
C SER A 541 12.99 1.51 -3.16
N ILE A 542 13.78 1.34 -2.10
CA ILE A 542 15.15 1.87 -1.98
C ILE A 542 16.08 0.72 -1.63
N GLN A 543 17.12 0.49 -2.43
CA GLN A 543 18.24 -0.39 -2.11
C GLN A 543 19.44 0.44 -1.66
N VAL A 544 20.19 -0.07 -0.69
CA VAL A 544 21.40 0.57 -0.20
C VAL A 544 22.58 -0.39 -0.38
N ASP A 545 23.63 0.06 -1.05
CA ASP A 545 24.83 -0.74 -1.26
C ASP A 545 25.76 -0.76 -0.03
N GLU A 546 26.81 -1.56 -0.08
CA GLU A 546 27.81 -1.66 1.00
C GLU A 546 28.57 -0.35 1.25
N ALA A 547 28.64 0.54 0.25
CA ALA A 547 29.25 1.87 0.36
C ALA A 547 28.28 2.94 0.91
N GLY A 548 27.03 2.56 1.22
CA GLY A 548 25.99 3.45 1.73
C GLY A 548 25.34 4.34 0.66
N LEU A 549 25.49 4.01 -0.63
CA LEU A 549 24.77 4.69 -1.70
C LEU A 549 23.34 4.11 -1.79
N ALA A 550 22.35 4.97 -1.60
CA ALA A 550 20.95 4.61 -1.77
C ALA A 550 20.53 4.76 -3.24
N THR A 551 19.86 3.75 -3.79
CA THR A 551 19.27 3.74 -5.13
C THR A 551 17.76 3.54 -5.00
N GLY A 552 16.97 4.47 -5.53
CA GLY A 552 15.50 4.44 -5.48
C GLY A 552 14.89 4.06 -6.81
N ALA A 553 13.86 3.23 -6.77
CA ALA A 553 13.05 2.84 -7.92
C ALA A 553 11.55 3.02 -7.61
N ALA A 554 10.91 3.99 -8.26
CA ALA A 554 9.46 4.06 -8.32
C ALA A 554 8.95 3.02 -9.32
N ASP A 555 7.85 2.35 -9.02
CA ASP A 555 7.29 1.30 -9.86
C ASP A 555 6.73 1.87 -11.16
N ARG A 556 7.08 1.27 -12.30
CA ARG A 556 6.57 1.69 -13.62
C ARG A 556 5.08 1.44 -13.80
N ARG A 557 4.46 0.61 -12.94
CA ARG A 557 3.02 0.42 -12.91
C ARG A 557 2.28 1.66 -12.41
N SER A 558 2.98 2.55 -11.67
CA SER A 558 2.50 3.85 -11.20
C SER A 558 3.10 4.98 -12.03
N PRO A 559 2.37 5.54 -13.01
CA PRO A 559 2.93 6.52 -13.95
C PRO A 559 3.31 7.86 -13.30
N ASP A 560 2.76 8.17 -12.11
CA ASP A 560 3.02 9.39 -11.35
C ASP A 560 4.10 9.23 -10.27
N GLY A 561 4.61 7.99 -10.10
CA GLY A 561 5.64 7.65 -9.13
C GLY A 561 6.99 8.32 -9.41
N LYS A 562 7.72 8.63 -8.35
CA LYS A 562 9.04 9.28 -8.44
C LYS A 562 9.97 8.84 -7.32
N ALA A 563 11.28 8.86 -7.63
CA ALA A 563 12.35 8.91 -6.64
C ALA A 563 12.91 10.34 -6.60
N SER A 564 12.98 10.96 -5.42
CA SER A 564 13.40 12.36 -5.23
C SER A 564 14.49 12.49 -4.18
N THR A 565 15.50 13.32 -4.47
CA THR A 565 16.64 13.60 -3.59
C THR A 565 16.67 15.05 -3.17
N PRO A 566 17.30 15.39 -2.03
CA PRO A 566 17.50 16.79 -1.62
C PRO A 566 18.22 17.64 -2.68
N ALA A 567 19.23 17.08 -3.36
CA ALA A 567 20.04 17.77 -4.36
C ALA A 567 19.31 17.99 -5.69
N GLY A 568 18.39 17.09 -6.07
CA GLY A 568 17.62 17.18 -7.32
C GLY A 568 16.57 18.29 -7.34
N LEU A 569 16.41 19.04 -6.23
CA LEU A 569 15.46 20.15 -6.06
C LEU A 569 16.12 21.53 -6.11
N THR A 570 17.43 21.62 -6.32
CA THR A 570 18.09 22.88 -6.64
C THR A 570 17.67 23.27 -8.06
N SER A 571 16.94 24.39 -8.20
CA SER A 571 16.51 24.95 -9.49
C SER A 571 17.66 24.92 -10.51
N PRO A 572 17.38 24.60 -11.78
CA PRO A 572 18.35 24.91 -12.82
C PRO A 572 18.61 26.41 -12.76
N ARG A 573 19.89 26.77 -12.69
CA ARG A 573 20.35 28.16 -12.82
C ARG A 573 20.06 28.68 -14.22
#